data_6697135e34160047b2d9b293ed391995
#
_entry.id   6697135e34160047b2d9b293ed391995
#
_cell.length_a   1.000
_cell.length_b   1.000
_cell.length_c   1.000
_cell.angle_alpha   90.00
_cell.angle_beta   90.00
_cell.angle_gamma   90.00
#
_symmetry.space_group_name_H-M   'P 1'
#
loop_
_entity.id
_entity.type
_entity.pdbx_description
1 polymer ?
#
loop_
_entity_poly.entity_id
_entity_poly.type
_entity_poly.pdbx_seq_one_letter_code
_entity_poly.pdbx_strand_id
1 'polypeptide(L)'
;MEIRFSKYDFNITSEAAQQFIFDIIRKKNVVLTPEEWVRQHIVHYLINDYGFPKSLISLEKQLVLNELSKRTDIVLYNHNGAPLLIAECKAPEVRITQK
;
A
#
# COMPACT_ATOMS: atom_id res chain seq x y z
N MET A 1 -3.67 13.34 -7.94
CA MET A 1 -3.26 12.10 -8.61
C MET A 1 -4.45 11.19 -8.78
N GLU A 2 -4.75 10.85 -10.00
CA GLU A 2 -5.84 9.93 -10.31
C GLU A 2 -5.30 8.51 -10.34
N ILE A 3 -5.88 7.62 -9.54
CA ILE A 3 -5.49 6.22 -9.51
C ILE A 3 -6.56 5.42 -10.23
N ARG A 4 -6.17 4.78 -11.31
CA ARG A 4 -7.02 3.84 -12.02
C ARG A 4 -6.75 2.46 -11.47
N PHE A 5 -7.78 1.81 -10.95
CA PHE A 5 -7.67 0.44 -10.51
C PHE A 5 -7.75 -0.49 -11.73
N SER A 6 -6.65 -0.56 -12.48
CA SER A 6 -6.54 -1.54 -13.55
C SER A 6 -6.47 -2.94 -12.95
N LYS A 7 -6.73 -3.95 -13.78
CA LYS A 7 -6.66 -5.34 -13.32
C LYS A 7 -5.22 -5.74 -13.10
N TYR A 8 -4.86 -6.01 -11.86
CA TYR A 8 -3.61 -6.66 -11.50
C TYR A 8 -3.88 -8.09 -11.11
N ASP A 9 -2.87 -8.94 -11.24
CA ASP A 9 -2.98 -10.33 -10.84
C ASP A 9 -2.77 -10.44 -9.33
N PHE A 10 -3.89 -10.50 -8.60
CA PHE A 10 -3.87 -10.71 -7.17
C PHE A 10 -4.02 -12.19 -6.85
N ASN A 11 -3.33 -12.64 -5.82
CA ASN A 11 -3.51 -13.98 -5.30
C ASN A 11 -4.51 -13.92 -4.14
N ILE A 12 -5.76 -14.27 -4.44
CA ILE A 12 -6.86 -14.26 -3.47
C ILE A 12 -7.25 -15.69 -3.15
N THR A 13 -7.29 -16.03 -1.88
CA THR A 13 -7.69 -17.34 -1.40
C THR A 13 -8.87 -17.22 -0.46
N SER A 14 -9.66 -18.29 -0.35
CA SER A 14 -10.82 -18.35 0.56
C SER A 14 -10.63 -19.51 1.52
N GLU A 15 -10.87 -19.24 2.80
CA GLU A 15 -10.78 -20.25 3.83
C GLU A 15 -11.85 -19.95 4.90
N ALA A 16 -12.66 -20.95 5.23
CA ALA A 16 -13.71 -20.84 6.26
C ALA A 16 -14.59 -19.59 6.09
N ALA A 17 -15.08 -19.33 4.87
CA ALA A 17 -15.95 -18.19 4.52
C ALA A 17 -15.25 -16.83 4.62
N GLN A 18 -13.93 -16.81 4.76
CA GLN A 18 -13.15 -15.58 4.78
C GLN A 18 -12.20 -15.54 3.58
N GLN A 19 -12.04 -14.36 2.98
CA GLN A 19 -11.11 -14.17 1.88
C GLN A 19 -9.82 -13.52 2.35
N PHE A 20 -8.72 -13.93 1.73
CA PHE A 20 -7.38 -13.42 1.99
C PHE A 20 -6.75 -12.98 0.68
N ILE A 21 -5.92 -11.96 0.74
CA ILE A 21 -5.12 -11.49 -0.39
C ILE A 21 -3.64 -11.61 -0.02
N PHE A 22 -2.82 -12.09 -0.96
CA PHE A 22 -1.39 -12.17 -0.72
C PHE A 22 -0.76 -10.79 -0.87
N ASP A 23 -0.09 -10.35 0.20
CA ASP A 23 0.63 -9.07 0.25
C ASP A 23 2.06 -9.29 -0.22
N ILE A 24 2.41 -8.72 -1.37
CA ILE A 24 3.74 -8.89 -1.96
C ILE A 24 4.83 -8.10 -1.25
N ILE A 25 4.47 -7.14 -0.40
CA ILE A 25 5.44 -6.38 0.40
C ILE A 25 5.71 -7.10 1.72
N ARG A 26 4.64 -7.44 2.47
CA ARG A 26 4.75 -8.15 3.75
C ARG A 26 4.97 -9.65 3.56
N LYS A 27 4.79 -10.16 2.35
CA LYS A 27 5.02 -11.57 1.96
C LYS A 27 4.19 -12.54 2.79
N LYS A 28 2.92 -12.24 2.97
CA LYS A 28 1.97 -13.09 3.69
C LYS A 28 0.56 -12.83 3.22
N ASN A 29 -0.33 -13.79 3.50
CA ASN A 29 -1.75 -13.60 3.28
C ASN A 29 -2.32 -12.70 4.38
N VAL A 30 -3.11 -11.71 4.00
CA VAL A 30 -3.82 -10.83 4.93
C VAL A 30 -5.29 -10.88 4.62
N VAL A 31 -6.13 -10.60 5.62
CA VAL A 31 -7.58 -10.58 5.44
C VAL A 31 -7.94 -9.54 4.38
N LEU A 32 -8.76 -9.96 3.42
CA LEU A 32 -9.20 -9.06 2.35
C LEU A 32 -10.34 -8.16 2.87
N THR A 33 -9.98 -6.98 3.35
CA THR A 33 -10.91 -5.93 3.74
C THR A 33 -11.02 -4.90 2.61
N PRO A 34 -12.03 -4.02 2.63
CA PRO A 34 -12.10 -2.93 1.65
C PRO A 34 -10.85 -2.03 1.65
N GLU A 35 -10.29 -1.73 2.82
CA GLU A 35 -9.05 -0.96 2.92
C GLU A 35 -7.86 -1.72 2.35
N GLU A 36 -7.77 -3.02 2.63
CA GLU A 36 -6.68 -3.85 2.11
C GLU A 36 -6.77 -3.99 0.60
N TRP A 37 -7.97 -4.09 0.05
CA TRP A 37 -8.19 -4.10 -1.40
C TRP A 37 -7.60 -2.85 -2.05
N VAL A 38 -7.91 -1.67 -1.50
CA VAL A 38 -7.37 -0.39 -1.99
C VAL A 38 -5.86 -0.35 -1.83
N ARG A 39 -5.35 -0.74 -0.68
CA ARG A 39 -3.90 -0.75 -0.40
C ARG A 39 -3.15 -1.60 -1.42
N GLN A 40 -3.62 -2.81 -1.69
CA GLN A 40 -2.97 -3.71 -2.63
C GLN A 40 -2.99 -3.17 -4.06
N HIS A 41 -4.06 -2.51 -4.46
CA HIS A 41 -4.11 -1.85 -5.77
C HIS A 41 -3.05 -0.75 -5.90
N ILE A 42 -2.89 0.07 -4.86
CA ILE A 42 -1.90 1.15 -4.88
C ILE A 42 -0.48 0.56 -4.93
N VAL A 43 -0.21 -0.47 -4.15
CA VAL A 43 1.09 -1.15 -4.15
C VAL A 43 1.41 -1.68 -5.55
N HIS A 44 0.49 -2.40 -6.16
CA HIS A 44 0.67 -2.94 -7.51
C HIS A 44 0.82 -1.82 -8.55
N TYR A 45 0.09 -0.74 -8.41
CA TYR A 45 0.20 0.43 -9.27
C TYR A 45 1.60 1.04 -9.22
N LEU A 46 2.14 1.23 -8.01
CA LEU A 46 3.48 1.79 -7.84
C LEU A 46 4.55 0.88 -8.44
N ILE A 47 4.40 -0.42 -8.31
CA ILE A 47 5.38 -1.38 -8.83
C ILE A 47 5.23 -1.56 -10.34
N ASN A 48 4.02 -1.84 -10.81
CA ASN A 48 3.79 -2.25 -12.19
C ASN A 48 3.70 -1.07 -13.16
N ASP A 49 3.05 0.02 -12.76
CA ASP A 49 2.84 1.17 -13.64
C ASP A 49 3.98 2.18 -13.55
N TYR A 50 4.55 2.39 -12.36
CA TYR A 50 5.65 3.33 -12.16
C TYR A 50 7.02 2.67 -12.01
N GLY A 51 7.08 1.37 -11.82
CA GLY A 51 8.35 0.65 -11.76
C GLY A 51 9.15 0.85 -10.47
N PHE A 52 8.51 1.25 -9.36
CA PHE A 52 9.22 1.36 -8.09
C PHE A 52 9.60 0.00 -7.54
N PRO A 53 10.83 -0.16 -7.01
CA PRO A 53 11.22 -1.41 -6.36
C PRO A 53 10.40 -1.68 -5.10
N LYS A 54 10.06 -2.94 -4.86
CA LYS A 54 9.37 -3.35 -3.63
C LYS A 54 10.11 -2.91 -2.37
N SER A 55 11.44 -2.90 -2.42
CA SER A 55 12.29 -2.54 -1.29
C SER A 55 12.10 -1.09 -0.83
N LEU A 56 11.54 -0.22 -1.66
CA LEU A 56 11.26 1.18 -1.32
C LEU A 56 9.86 1.40 -0.77
N ILE A 57 9.06 0.34 -0.65
CA ILE A 57 7.67 0.44 -0.18
C ILE A 57 7.56 -0.21 1.19
N SER A 58 6.99 0.52 2.15
CA SER A 58 6.66 -0.01 3.47
C SER A 58 5.17 0.16 3.73
N LEU A 59 4.58 -0.83 4.39
CA LEU A 59 3.17 -0.81 4.76
C LEU A 59 3.03 -0.69 6.27
N GLU A 60 2.02 0.05 6.71
CA GLU A 60 1.71 0.27 8.12
C GLU A 60 2.91 0.81 8.92
N LYS A 61 3.60 1.78 8.34
CA LYS A 61 4.81 2.34 8.94
C LYS A 61 4.49 3.49 9.88
N GLN A 62 5.10 3.46 11.06
CA GLN A 62 5.08 4.57 11.99
C GLN A 62 6.11 5.60 11.56
N LEU A 63 5.68 6.85 11.34
CA LEU A 63 6.57 7.94 10.98
C LEU A 63 6.46 9.07 11.99
N VAL A 64 7.58 9.75 12.25
CA VAL A 64 7.60 10.99 13.01
C VAL A 64 7.73 12.13 12.00
N LEU A 65 6.69 12.95 11.90
CA LEU A 65 6.62 14.11 11.03
C LEU A 65 6.37 15.34 11.87
N ASN A 66 7.27 16.33 11.80
CA ASN A 66 7.12 17.58 12.56
C ASN A 66 6.81 17.34 14.04
N GLU A 67 7.56 16.43 14.68
CA GLU A 67 7.42 16.03 16.08
C GLU A 67 6.11 15.28 16.40
N LEU A 68 5.30 14.99 15.38
CA LEU A 68 4.09 14.17 15.52
C LEU A 68 4.36 12.78 15.01
N SER A 69 4.01 11.80 15.83
CA SER A 69 4.05 10.39 15.41
C SER A 69 2.79 10.08 14.61
N LYS A 70 2.95 9.57 13.42
CA LYS A 70 1.83 9.24 12.55
C LYS A 70 2.00 7.84 11.96
N ARG A 71 0.95 7.02 12.10
CA ARG A 71 0.89 5.72 11.43
C ARG A 71 0.36 5.93 10.02
N THR A 72 1.06 5.35 9.05
CA THR A 72 0.71 5.47 7.64
C THR A 72 0.38 4.10 7.07
N ASP A 73 -0.46 4.06 6.05
CA ASP A 73 -0.82 2.80 5.37
C ASP A 73 0.25 2.37 4.37
N ILE A 74 0.74 3.31 3.58
CA ILE A 74 1.77 3.07 2.57
C ILE A 74 2.78 4.21 2.62
N VAL A 75 4.06 3.87 2.65
CA VAL A 75 5.14 4.85 2.48
C VAL A 75 6.03 4.39 1.34
N LEU A 76 6.27 5.27 0.39
CA LEU A 76 7.27 5.09 -0.65
C LEU A 76 8.48 5.94 -0.30
N TYR A 77 9.65 5.31 -0.22
CA TYR A 77 10.90 5.98 0.07
C TYR A 77 11.70 6.24 -1.20
N ASN A 78 12.54 7.27 -1.17
CA ASN A 78 13.56 7.43 -2.20
C ASN A 78 14.80 6.60 -1.86
N HIS A 79 15.80 6.58 -2.75
CA HIS A 79 17.02 5.79 -2.54
C HIS A 79 17.86 6.28 -1.35
N ASN A 80 17.63 7.47 -0.87
CA ASN A 80 18.33 8.03 0.30
C ASN A 80 17.60 7.70 1.62
N GLY A 81 16.50 6.96 1.56
CA GLY A 81 15.74 6.58 2.73
C GLY A 81 14.77 7.64 3.25
N ALA A 82 14.56 8.72 2.48
CA ALA A 82 13.59 9.74 2.85
C ALA A 82 12.21 9.42 2.26
N PRO A 83 11.12 9.71 2.99
CA PRO A 83 9.79 9.51 2.44
C PRO A 83 9.56 10.37 1.22
N LEU A 84 9.12 9.76 0.13
CA LEU A 84 8.80 10.41 -1.13
C LEU A 84 7.30 10.61 -1.27
N LEU A 85 6.51 9.65 -0.82
CA LEU A 85 5.06 9.65 -0.92
C LEU A 85 4.47 8.87 0.25
N ILE A 86 3.38 9.38 0.80
CA ILE A 86 2.62 8.73 1.85
C ILE A 86 1.18 8.59 1.37
N ALA A 87 0.62 7.39 1.48
CA ALA A 87 -0.77 7.13 1.14
C ALA A 87 -1.52 6.62 2.36
N GLU A 88 -2.71 7.16 2.58
CA GLU A 88 -3.65 6.68 3.58
C GLU A 88 -4.84 6.06 2.83
N CYS A 89 -5.09 4.79 3.08
CA CYS A 89 -6.11 4.02 2.37
C CYS A 89 -7.35 3.90 3.25
N LYS A 90 -8.46 4.45 2.77
CA LYS A 90 -9.77 4.26 3.37
C LYS A 90 -10.71 3.81 2.27
N ALA A 91 -11.59 2.89 2.58
CA ALA A 91 -12.57 2.45 1.59
C ALA A 91 -13.76 3.43 1.61
N PRO A 92 -14.12 4.03 0.46
CA PRO A 92 -13.50 3.90 -0.87
C PRO A 92 -12.45 4.97 -1.18
N GLU A 93 -11.97 5.71 -0.19
CA GLU A 93 -11.10 6.86 -0.39
C GLU A 93 -9.62 6.53 -0.22
N VAL A 94 -8.78 7.25 -0.99
CA VAL A 94 -7.34 7.25 -0.83
C VAL A 94 -6.86 8.68 -0.64
N ARG A 95 -6.07 8.92 0.41
CA ARG A 95 -5.37 10.18 0.61
C ARG A 95 -3.89 9.99 0.35
N ILE A 96 -3.35 10.81 -0.52
CA ILE A 96 -1.94 10.77 -0.88
C ILE A 96 -1.32 12.10 -0.54
N THR A 97 -0.25 12.05 0.24
CA THR A 97 0.57 13.22 0.56
C THR A 97 1.93 13.03 -0.07
N GLN A 98 2.29 13.95 -0.93
CA GLN A 98 3.58 13.98 -1.60
C GLN A 98 4.56 14.81 -0.78
N LYS A 99 5.71 14.28 -0.54
CA LYS A 99 6.79 14.94 0.21
C LYS A 99 7.83 15.57 -0.68
#